data_d8d770d3b491efd6aa9f422ee87d71ee
#
_entry.id   d8d770d3b491efd6aa9f422ee87d71ee
#
_cell.length_a   1.000
_cell.length_b   1.000
_cell.length_c   1.000
_cell.angle_alpha   90.00
_cell.angle_beta   90.00
_cell.angle_gamma   90.00
#
_symmetry.space_group_name_H-M   'P 1'
#
loop_
_entity.id
_entity.type
_entity.pdbx_description
1 polymer ?
#
loop_
_entity_poly.entity_id
_entity_poly.type
_entity_poly.pdbx_seq_one_letter_code
_entity_poly.pdbx_strand_id
1 'polypeptide(L)'
;MNYILWDWNGTLLDDTQAALNTLNAMLAARGRRPIAMDFYRDHFAFPCRPFYERIGMDVPDAEWDALAREYHDVYSRQPVRLNAETIAALERVKAAGAKQSIISALRQDLLDEQTAAFGVAPYMECVYGTDNLDGASKLDRALELMTRIAPASGGTPDVVLIGDALHDKEVADALGVRCVLCAQGSHAAWRLREVAPTGDTLLAAVELALG
;
A
#
# COMPACT_ATOMS: atom_id res chain seq x y z
N MET A 1 -2.86 -16.09 -15.66
CA MET A 1 -3.06 -14.90 -14.85
C MET A 1 -3.39 -13.73 -15.74
N ASN A 2 -4.43 -12.94 -15.38
CA ASN A 2 -4.99 -11.94 -16.27
C ASN A 2 -4.95 -10.52 -15.70
N TYR A 3 -4.68 -10.38 -14.40
CA TYR A 3 -4.78 -9.09 -13.73
C TYR A 3 -3.88 -8.98 -12.51
N ILE A 4 -3.16 -7.85 -12.36
CA ILE A 4 -2.43 -7.47 -11.16
C ILE A 4 -3.13 -6.29 -10.50
N LEU A 5 -3.41 -6.41 -9.20
CA LEU A 5 -3.77 -5.30 -8.33
C LEU A 5 -2.53 -4.87 -7.54
N TRP A 6 -2.12 -3.63 -7.71
CA TRP A 6 -0.98 -3.06 -7.01
C TRP A 6 -1.44 -2.27 -5.80
N ASP A 7 -0.79 -2.45 -4.68
CA ASP A 7 -0.72 -1.42 -3.67
C ASP A 7 0.22 -0.30 -4.11
N TRP A 8 0.08 0.91 -3.51
CA TRP A 8 0.87 2.07 -3.89
C TRP A 8 2.00 2.35 -2.90
N ASN A 9 1.65 2.76 -1.66
CA ASN A 9 2.61 3.16 -0.63
C ASN A 9 3.40 1.97 -0.09
N GLY A 10 4.73 2.05 -0.08
CA GLY A 10 5.59 0.94 0.32
C GLY A 10 5.78 -0.15 -0.75
N THR A 11 4.98 -0.13 -1.82
CA THR A 11 5.05 -1.10 -2.92
C THR A 11 5.60 -0.47 -4.19
N LEU A 12 4.78 0.24 -4.98
CA LEU A 12 5.22 0.97 -6.17
C LEU A 12 5.92 2.28 -5.80
N LEU A 13 5.54 2.91 -4.70
CA LEU A 13 6.16 4.10 -4.13
C LEU A 13 7.10 3.70 -2.99
N ASP A 14 8.36 4.15 -3.04
CA ASP A 14 9.33 4.01 -1.95
C ASP A 14 9.17 5.18 -0.98
N ASP A 15 8.20 5.08 -0.09
CA ASP A 15 7.85 6.12 0.88
C ASP A 15 7.91 5.67 2.35
N THR A 16 8.34 4.44 2.63
CA THR A 16 8.41 3.93 4.01
C THR A 16 9.28 4.81 4.91
N GLN A 17 10.38 5.36 4.38
CA GLN A 17 11.22 6.30 5.14
C GLN A 17 10.51 7.63 5.36
N ALA A 18 9.73 8.10 4.40
CA ALA A 18 8.90 9.32 4.53
C ALA A 18 7.82 9.15 5.61
N ALA A 19 7.17 7.99 5.67
CA ALA A 19 6.21 7.64 6.71
C ALA A 19 6.86 7.63 8.10
N LEU A 20 8.02 6.98 8.24
CA LEU A 20 8.79 6.97 9.49
C LEU A 20 9.22 8.38 9.93
N ASN A 21 9.72 9.19 8.99
CA ASN A 21 10.13 10.57 9.28
C ASN A 21 8.95 11.42 9.75
N THR A 22 7.77 11.21 9.15
CA THR A 22 6.52 11.86 9.54
C THR A 22 6.16 11.53 10.99
N LEU A 23 6.12 10.24 11.34
CA LEU A 23 5.84 9.79 12.69
C LEU A 23 6.87 10.34 13.70
N ASN A 24 8.15 10.32 13.34
CA ASN A 24 9.21 10.84 14.21
C ASN A 24 9.12 12.36 14.40
N ALA A 25 8.68 13.12 13.39
CA ALA A 25 8.43 14.55 13.53
C ALA A 25 7.25 14.82 14.50
N MET A 26 6.16 14.04 14.38
CA MET A 26 5.00 14.11 15.27
C MET A 26 5.34 13.71 16.70
N LEU A 27 6.18 12.68 16.89
CA LEU A 27 6.71 12.28 18.21
C LEU A 27 7.56 13.38 18.83
N ALA A 28 8.47 13.98 18.05
CA ALA A 28 9.33 15.07 18.51
C ALA A 28 8.51 16.29 18.94
N ALA A 29 7.45 16.65 18.21
CA ALA A 29 6.55 17.75 18.58
C ALA A 29 5.85 17.50 19.93
N ARG A 30 5.75 16.24 20.37
CA ARG A 30 5.18 15.81 21.66
C ARG A 30 6.24 15.50 22.72
N GLY A 31 7.52 15.83 22.47
CA GLY A 31 8.63 15.54 23.38
C GLY A 31 8.90 14.04 23.57
N ARG A 32 8.46 13.20 22.60
CA ARG A 32 8.66 11.75 22.62
C ARG A 32 9.94 11.38 21.85
N ARG A 33 10.48 10.19 22.16
CA ARG A 33 11.66 9.66 21.47
C ARG A 33 11.28 9.15 20.08
N PRO A 34 12.15 9.33 19.09
CA PRO A 34 11.94 8.73 17.75
C PRO A 34 11.98 7.21 17.83
N ILE A 35 11.29 6.57 16.88
CA ILE A 35 11.34 5.13 16.66
C ILE A 35 12.27 4.81 15.46
N ALA A 36 12.88 3.62 15.49
CA ALA A 36 13.75 3.12 14.41
C ALA A 36 12.90 2.41 13.33
N MET A 37 13.48 2.24 12.13
CA MET A 37 12.83 1.56 11.00
C MET A 37 12.46 0.12 11.35
N ASP A 38 13.35 -0.63 12.02
CA ASP A 38 13.07 -2.02 12.39
C ASP A 38 11.85 -2.09 13.33
N PHE A 39 11.78 -1.18 14.34
CA PHE A 39 10.63 -1.09 15.22
C PHE A 39 9.35 -0.76 14.44
N TYR A 40 9.42 0.19 13.49
CA TYR A 40 8.28 0.53 12.64
C TYR A 40 7.80 -0.69 11.86
N ARG A 41 8.69 -1.37 11.14
CA ARG A 41 8.36 -2.54 10.33
C ARG A 41 7.83 -3.73 11.14
N ASP A 42 8.33 -3.91 12.35
CA ASP A 42 7.90 -5.00 13.23
C ASP A 42 6.53 -4.78 13.85
N HIS A 43 6.09 -3.51 14.00
CA HIS A 43 4.92 -3.20 14.80
C HIS A 43 3.82 -2.43 14.06
N PHE A 44 4.14 -1.78 12.93
CA PHE A 44 3.12 -1.08 12.15
C PHE A 44 2.06 -2.06 11.65
N ALA A 45 0.79 -1.64 11.70
CA ALA A 45 -0.36 -2.41 11.24
C ALA A 45 -1.56 -1.49 10.97
N PHE A 46 -2.47 -1.95 10.15
CA PHE A 46 -3.81 -1.40 10.03
C PHE A 46 -4.80 -2.24 10.87
N PRO A 47 -5.79 -1.60 11.54
CA PRO A 47 -5.95 -0.16 11.68
C PRO A 47 -4.78 0.47 12.46
N CYS A 48 -4.42 1.71 12.12
CA CYS A 48 -3.19 2.35 12.63
C CYS A 48 -3.24 2.68 14.13
N ARG A 49 -4.42 2.81 14.72
CA ARG A 49 -4.61 3.32 16.08
C ARG A 49 -3.81 2.55 17.14
N PRO A 50 -3.82 1.21 17.21
CA PRO A 50 -3.03 0.48 18.21
C PRO A 50 -1.52 0.73 18.08
N PHE A 51 -1.05 1.01 16.86
CA PHE A 51 0.35 1.37 16.65
C PHE A 51 0.66 2.78 17.18
N TYR A 52 -0.22 3.75 16.95
CA TYR A 52 -0.06 5.11 17.47
C TYR A 52 -0.07 5.11 19.01
N GLU A 53 -0.97 4.37 19.65
CA GLU A 53 -0.99 4.15 21.10
C GLU A 53 0.34 3.58 21.62
N ARG A 54 0.85 2.55 20.94
CA ARG A 54 2.14 1.89 21.27
C ARG A 54 3.32 2.85 21.24
N ILE A 55 3.35 3.79 20.31
CA ILE A 55 4.43 4.78 20.21
C ILE A 55 4.19 6.05 21.06
N GLY A 56 3.13 6.06 21.88
CA GLY A 56 2.83 7.12 22.81
C GLY A 56 2.08 8.31 22.20
N MET A 57 1.37 8.10 21.10
CA MET A 57 0.43 9.05 20.51
C MET A 57 -1.02 8.60 20.76
N ASP A 58 -1.32 8.22 21.97
CA ASP A 58 -2.69 7.90 22.39
C ASP A 58 -3.50 9.18 22.53
N VAL A 59 -4.61 9.27 21.80
CA VAL A 59 -5.54 10.41 21.81
C VAL A 59 -6.99 9.92 21.94
N PRO A 60 -7.87 10.72 22.57
CA PRO A 60 -9.31 10.44 22.58
C PRO A 60 -9.90 10.32 21.17
N ASP A 61 -11.01 9.58 21.04
CA ASP A 61 -11.69 9.39 19.74
C ASP A 61 -11.99 10.71 19.03
N ALA A 62 -12.40 11.72 19.77
CA ALA A 62 -12.72 13.05 19.23
C ALA A 62 -11.50 13.78 18.61
N GLU A 63 -10.28 13.36 18.94
CA GLU A 63 -9.04 13.97 18.46
C GLU A 63 -8.38 13.13 17.35
N TRP A 64 -8.88 11.92 17.07
CA TRP A 64 -8.28 11.01 16.10
C TRP A 64 -8.18 11.62 14.69
N ASP A 65 -9.24 12.27 14.23
CA ASP A 65 -9.25 12.94 12.93
C ASP A 65 -8.24 14.09 12.84
N ALA A 66 -8.01 14.79 13.97
CA ALA A 66 -7.01 15.85 14.01
C ALA A 66 -5.59 15.27 13.91
N LEU A 67 -5.33 14.14 14.59
CA LEU A 67 -4.06 13.43 14.51
C LEU A 67 -3.82 12.87 13.09
N ALA A 68 -4.84 12.31 12.45
CA ALA A 68 -4.76 11.83 11.08
C ALA A 68 -4.45 12.98 10.09
N ARG A 69 -5.12 14.13 10.23
CA ARG A 69 -4.82 15.33 9.43
C ARG A 69 -3.38 15.82 9.64
N GLU A 70 -2.91 15.88 10.89
CA GLU A 70 -1.52 16.23 11.19
C GLU A 70 -0.53 15.31 10.46
N TYR A 71 -0.79 13.99 10.49
CA TYR A 71 0.03 13.02 9.77
C TYR A 71 0.09 13.37 8.27
N HIS A 72 -1.05 13.57 7.64
CA HIS A 72 -1.10 13.88 6.20
C HIS A 72 -0.43 15.22 5.87
N ASP A 73 -0.57 16.24 6.71
CA ASP A 73 0.06 17.54 6.54
C ASP A 73 1.60 17.46 6.66
N VAL A 74 2.12 16.63 7.55
CA VAL A 74 3.56 16.43 7.70
C VAL A 74 4.10 15.53 6.58
N TYR A 75 3.38 14.45 6.26
CA TYR A 75 3.75 13.51 5.20
C TYR A 75 3.81 14.17 3.82
N SER A 76 2.86 15.03 3.48
CA SER A 76 2.84 15.73 2.18
C SER A 76 4.08 16.59 1.89
N ARG A 77 4.86 16.90 2.91
CA ARG A 77 6.12 17.67 2.81
C ARG A 77 7.36 16.77 2.73
N GLN A 78 7.20 15.46 2.89
CA GLN A 78 8.31 14.52 2.80
C GLN A 78 8.66 14.24 1.33
N PRO A 79 9.95 14.10 1.00
CA PRO A 79 10.35 13.64 -0.32
C PRO A 79 9.95 12.17 -0.48
N VAL A 80 9.28 11.86 -1.57
CA VAL A 80 8.93 10.50 -1.97
C VAL A 80 9.43 10.22 -3.38
N ARG A 81 9.63 8.96 -3.71
CA ARG A 81 10.10 8.51 -5.03
C ARG A 81 9.46 7.16 -5.37
N LEU A 82 9.50 6.80 -6.65
CA LEU A 82 9.18 5.42 -7.03
C LEU A 82 10.18 4.44 -6.43
N ASN A 83 9.72 3.24 -6.13
CA ASN A 83 10.60 2.10 -5.96
C ASN A 83 11.46 1.96 -7.23
N ALA A 84 12.74 1.70 -7.07
CA ALA A 84 13.70 1.67 -8.18
C ALA A 84 13.33 0.65 -9.27
N GLU A 85 12.57 -0.38 -8.92
CA GLU A 85 12.14 -1.44 -9.83
C GLU A 85 10.73 -1.22 -10.40
N THR A 86 10.00 -0.16 -10.00
CA THR A 86 8.58 0.03 -10.37
C THR A 86 8.36 -0.02 -11.88
N ILE A 87 9.08 0.76 -12.66
CA ILE A 87 8.86 0.80 -14.11
C ILE A 87 9.17 -0.56 -14.74
N ALA A 88 10.27 -1.21 -14.32
CA ALA A 88 10.62 -2.54 -14.81
C ALA A 88 9.56 -3.59 -14.45
N ALA A 89 9.00 -3.51 -13.24
CA ALA A 89 7.92 -4.38 -12.77
C ALA A 89 6.63 -4.21 -13.60
N LEU A 90 6.24 -2.96 -13.86
CA LEU A 90 5.06 -2.64 -14.67
C LEU A 90 5.22 -3.12 -16.12
N GLU A 91 6.39 -2.90 -16.74
CA GLU A 91 6.70 -3.40 -18.09
C GLU A 91 6.75 -4.93 -18.11
N ARG A 92 7.27 -5.58 -17.09
CA ARG A 92 7.32 -7.04 -16.99
C ARG A 92 5.92 -7.65 -16.95
N VAL A 93 4.99 -7.06 -16.18
CA VAL A 93 3.58 -7.48 -16.12
C VAL A 93 2.89 -7.25 -17.46
N LYS A 94 3.09 -6.08 -18.08
CA LYS A 94 2.56 -5.76 -19.40
C LYS A 94 3.06 -6.73 -20.47
N ALA A 95 4.35 -7.08 -20.46
CA ALA A 95 4.94 -8.05 -21.38
C ALA A 95 4.37 -9.47 -21.21
N ALA A 96 3.90 -9.81 -20.02
CA ALA A 96 3.16 -11.06 -19.75
C ALA A 96 1.69 -11.01 -20.24
N GLY A 97 1.23 -9.89 -20.81
CA GLY A 97 -0.13 -9.71 -21.29
C GLY A 97 -1.17 -9.52 -20.18
N ALA A 98 -0.76 -9.26 -18.94
CA ALA A 98 -1.66 -9.02 -17.84
C ALA A 98 -2.05 -7.54 -17.75
N LYS A 99 -3.30 -7.26 -17.36
CA LYS A 99 -3.79 -5.93 -17.03
C LYS A 99 -3.39 -5.54 -15.61
N GLN A 100 -3.39 -4.25 -15.34
CA GLN A 100 -2.91 -3.72 -14.07
C GLN A 100 -3.81 -2.59 -13.56
N SER A 101 -4.03 -2.53 -12.26
CA SER A 101 -4.69 -1.40 -11.58
C SER A 101 -4.06 -1.17 -10.22
N ILE A 102 -4.25 0.03 -9.69
CA ILE A 102 -3.83 0.40 -8.33
C ILE A 102 -5.07 0.43 -7.42
N ILE A 103 -4.91 -0.12 -6.22
CA ILE A 103 -5.81 0.08 -5.08
C ILE A 103 -4.98 0.55 -3.89
N SER A 104 -5.30 1.71 -3.33
CA SER A 104 -4.51 2.33 -2.26
C SER A 104 -5.39 2.89 -1.15
N ALA A 105 -4.86 2.91 0.06
CA ALA A 105 -5.43 3.64 1.18
C ALA A 105 -5.15 5.17 1.11
N LEU A 106 -4.35 5.62 0.14
CA LEU A 106 -4.09 7.02 -0.09
C LEU A 106 -5.34 7.72 -0.64
N ARG A 107 -5.54 8.99 -0.25
CA ARG A 107 -6.62 9.82 -0.76
C ARG A 107 -6.55 9.94 -2.29
N GLN A 108 -7.71 9.84 -2.96
CA GLN A 108 -7.79 9.72 -4.43
C GLN A 108 -7.07 10.85 -5.17
N ASP A 109 -7.27 12.10 -4.76
CA ASP A 109 -6.64 13.25 -5.43
C ASP A 109 -5.11 13.23 -5.36
N LEU A 110 -4.54 12.83 -4.23
CA LEU A 110 -3.10 12.67 -4.07
C LEU A 110 -2.55 11.48 -4.86
N LEU A 111 -3.31 10.38 -4.92
CA LEU A 111 -2.93 9.22 -5.70
C LEU A 111 -2.91 9.53 -7.20
N ASP A 112 -3.91 10.27 -7.69
CA ASP A 112 -3.97 10.71 -9.09
C ASP A 112 -2.80 11.64 -9.42
N GLU A 113 -2.50 12.61 -8.55
CA GLU A 113 -1.36 13.51 -8.71
C GLU A 113 -0.04 12.72 -8.76
N GLN A 114 0.20 11.83 -7.81
CA GLN A 114 1.44 11.06 -7.73
C GLN A 114 1.60 10.09 -8.90
N THR A 115 0.56 9.33 -9.26
CA THR A 115 0.64 8.37 -10.37
C THR A 115 0.87 9.06 -11.72
N ALA A 116 0.31 10.27 -11.91
CA ALA A 116 0.57 11.10 -13.08
C ALA A 116 2.00 11.65 -13.07
N ALA A 117 2.44 12.26 -11.96
CA ALA A 117 3.76 12.87 -11.83
C ALA A 117 4.90 11.86 -12.02
N PHE A 118 4.72 10.63 -11.55
CA PHE A 118 5.70 9.55 -11.69
C PHE A 118 5.56 8.74 -12.99
N GLY A 119 4.59 9.06 -13.87
CA GLY A 119 4.41 8.37 -15.15
C GLY A 119 3.89 6.94 -15.03
N VAL A 120 3.24 6.59 -13.92
CA VAL A 120 2.68 5.27 -13.66
C VAL A 120 1.27 5.11 -14.23
N ALA A 121 0.48 6.19 -14.24
CA ALA A 121 -0.91 6.16 -14.69
C ALA A 121 -1.12 5.51 -16.09
N PRO A 122 -0.25 5.68 -17.10
CA PRO A 122 -0.43 5.05 -18.42
C PRO A 122 -0.36 3.51 -18.43
N TYR A 123 0.13 2.89 -17.36
CA TYR A 123 0.16 1.43 -17.22
C TYR A 123 -1.13 0.86 -16.65
N MET A 124 -2.01 1.70 -16.08
CA MET A 124 -3.14 1.29 -15.27
C MET A 124 -4.46 1.35 -16.03
N GLU A 125 -5.28 0.30 -15.89
CA GLU A 125 -6.68 0.33 -16.31
C GLU A 125 -7.52 1.24 -15.37
N CYS A 126 -7.20 1.21 -14.08
CA CYS A 126 -7.85 1.99 -13.04
C CYS A 126 -6.85 2.35 -11.93
N VAL A 127 -7.09 3.51 -11.30
CA VAL A 127 -6.38 3.98 -10.13
C VAL A 127 -7.42 4.32 -9.07
N TYR A 128 -7.49 3.51 -8.00
CA TYR A 128 -8.47 3.65 -6.93
C TYR A 128 -7.79 3.97 -5.60
N GLY A 129 -8.03 5.18 -5.12
CA GLY A 129 -7.69 5.64 -3.78
C GLY A 129 -8.92 5.67 -2.87
N THR A 130 -8.80 6.31 -1.71
CA THR A 130 -9.89 6.45 -0.75
C THR A 130 -10.46 7.87 -0.74
N ASP A 131 -11.71 8.00 -0.28
CA ASP A 131 -12.37 9.29 -0.11
C ASP A 131 -12.25 9.82 1.34
N ASN A 132 -11.64 9.03 2.22
CA ASN A 132 -11.48 9.34 3.65
C ASN A 132 -9.99 9.31 4.09
N LEU A 133 -9.73 9.76 5.32
CA LEU A 133 -8.38 9.90 5.89
C LEU A 133 -7.88 8.66 6.63
N ASP A 134 -8.73 7.69 6.89
CA ASP A 134 -8.46 6.53 7.75
C ASP A 134 -8.14 5.24 6.98
N GLY A 135 -8.20 5.28 5.64
CA GLY A 135 -7.85 4.15 4.79
C GLY A 135 -8.79 2.95 4.87
N ALA A 136 -9.87 3.06 5.66
CA ALA A 136 -10.81 1.96 5.90
C ALA A 136 -11.56 1.51 4.65
N SER A 137 -11.58 2.34 3.61
CA SER A 137 -12.31 2.07 2.36
C SER A 137 -11.48 1.32 1.29
N LYS A 138 -10.23 0.90 1.56
CA LYS A 138 -9.42 0.16 0.57
C LYS A 138 -10.13 -1.11 0.08
N LEU A 139 -10.75 -1.87 0.98
CA LEU A 139 -11.51 -3.06 0.61
C LEU A 139 -12.75 -2.73 -0.24
N ASP A 140 -13.49 -1.69 0.10
CA ASP A 140 -14.68 -1.28 -0.67
C ASP A 140 -14.30 -0.88 -2.10
N ARG A 141 -13.21 -0.13 -2.25
CA ARG A 141 -12.67 0.25 -3.56
C ARG A 141 -12.17 -0.96 -4.36
N ALA A 142 -11.56 -1.92 -3.67
CA ALA A 142 -11.14 -3.17 -4.29
C ALA A 142 -12.35 -4.01 -4.77
N LEU A 143 -13.44 -4.09 -3.99
CA LEU A 143 -14.68 -4.76 -4.38
C LEU A 143 -15.33 -4.07 -5.59
N GLU A 144 -15.35 -2.74 -5.62
CA GLU A 144 -15.82 -1.96 -6.78
C GLU A 144 -15.01 -2.32 -8.04
N LEU A 145 -13.69 -2.33 -7.92
CA LEU A 145 -12.79 -2.71 -9.02
C LEU A 145 -13.05 -4.15 -9.48
N MET A 146 -13.21 -5.10 -8.56
CA MET A 146 -13.51 -6.51 -8.92
C MET A 146 -14.79 -6.63 -9.71
N THR A 147 -15.84 -5.87 -9.37
CA THR A 147 -17.08 -5.83 -10.14
C THR A 147 -16.85 -5.32 -11.57
N ARG A 148 -15.98 -4.31 -11.73
CA ARG A 148 -15.67 -3.71 -13.03
C ARG A 148 -14.84 -4.60 -13.93
N ILE A 149 -13.89 -5.37 -13.38
CA ILE A 149 -12.99 -6.26 -14.14
C ILE A 149 -13.56 -7.66 -14.34
N ALA A 150 -14.69 -7.99 -13.71
CA ALA A 150 -15.36 -9.27 -13.89
C ALA A 150 -15.73 -9.46 -15.38
N PRO A 151 -15.40 -10.60 -15.99
CA PRO A 151 -15.71 -10.83 -17.40
C PRO A 151 -17.23 -10.94 -17.59
N ALA A 152 -17.74 -10.33 -18.66
CA ALA A 152 -19.16 -10.40 -19.04
C ALA A 152 -19.66 -11.84 -19.29
N SER A 153 -18.76 -12.79 -19.50
CA SER A 153 -19.04 -14.22 -19.74
C SER A 153 -19.27 -15.03 -18.46
N GLY A 154 -19.18 -14.40 -17.28
CA GLY A 154 -19.29 -15.08 -15.99
C GLY A 154 -18.04 -15.94 -15.71
N GLY A 155 -17.27 -15.58 -14.73
CA GLY A 155 -16.05 -16.28 -14.29
C GLY A 155 -15.31 -15.36 -13.33
N THR A 156 -14.53 -15.94 -12.42
CA THR A 156 -13.66 -15.15 -11.55
C THR A 156 -12.39 -14.82 -12.32
N PRO A 157 -12.01 -13.53 -12.51
CA PRO A 157 -10.74 -13.21 -13.12
C PRO A 157 -9.60 -13.78 -12.28
N ASP A 158 -8.56 -14.28 -12.90
CA ASP A 158 -7.34 -14.71 -12.21
C ASP A 158 -6.54 -13.46 -11.83
N VAL A 159 -6.74 -13.00 -10.60
CA VAL A 159 -6.21 -11.76 -10.04
C VAL A 159 -5.16 -12.08 -8.99
N VAL A 160 -4.07 -11.32 -8.98
CA VAL A 160 -3.07 -11.33 -7.91
C VAL A 160 -2.92 -9.91 -7.36
N LEU A 161 -3.06 -9.75 -6.04
CA LEU A 161 -2.72 -8.52 -5.35
C LEU A 161 -1.24 -8.56 -4.94
N ILE A 162 -0.51 -7.50 -5.27
CA ILE A 162 0.87 -7.29 -4.84
C ILE A 162 0.91 -6.08 -3.92
N GLY A 163 1.40 -6.27 -2.69
CA GLY A 163 1.50 -5.24 -1.65
C GLY A 163 2.70 -5.46 -0.73
N ASP A 164 2.81 -4.69 0.32
CA ASP A 164 3.94 -4.72 1.28
C ASP A 164 3.51 -4.90 2.74
N ALA A 165 2.21 -5.03 2.99
CA ALA A 165 1.64 -5.08 4.33
C ALA A 165 0.73 -6.29 4.56
N LEU A 166 0.52 -6.67 5.82
CA LEU A 166 -0.47 -7.70 6.20
C LEU A 166 -1.89 -7.31 5.76
N HIS A 167 -2.19 -6.02 5.73
CA HIS A 167 -3.47 -5.51 5.27
C HIS A 167 -3.75 -5.84 3.79
N ASP A 168 -2.72 -5.89 2.95
CA ASP A 168 -2.88 -6.32 1.56
C ASP A 168 -3.30 -7.78 1.47
N LYS A 169 -2.75 -8.63 2.35
CA LYS A 169 -3.18 -10.02 2.47
C LYS A 169 -4.64 -10.12 2.93
N GLU A 170 -5.05 -9.33 3.92
CA GLU A 170 -6.44 -9.28 4.39
C GLU A 170 -7.41 -8.86 3.28
N VAL A 171 -7.04 -7.84 2.51
CA VAL A 171 -7.82 -7.40 1.34
C VAL A 171 -7.90 -8.50 0.28
N ALA A 172 -6.77 -9.15 -0.05
CA ALA A 172 -6.74 -10.25 -1.03
C ALA A 172 -7.61 -11.44 -0.60
N ASP A 173 -7.60 -11.80 0.69
CA ASP A 173 -8.44 -12.86 1.26
C ASP A 173 -9.93 -12.51 1.18
N ALA A 174 -10.28 -11.28 1.52
CA ALA A 174 -11.66 -10.80 1.43
C ALA A 174 -12.19 -10.78 -0.02
N LEU A 175 -11.31 -10.54 -1.01
CA LEU A 175 -11.62 -10.61 -2.43
C LEU A 175 -11.61 -12.05 -2.98
N GLY A 176 -11.05 -13.02 -2.27
CA GLY A 176 -10.85 -14.38 -2.77
C GLY A 176 -9.81 -14.47 -3.88
N VAL A 177 -8.79 -13.58 -3.88
CA VAL A 177 -7.73 -13.52 -4.88
C VAL A 177 -6.37 -13.93 -4.31
N ARG A 178 -5.40 -14.26 -5.19
CA ARG A 178 -4.04 -14.56 -4.73
C ARG A 178 -3.36 -13.29 -4.20
N CYS A 179 -2.47 -13.47 -3.23
CA CYS A 179 -1.63 -12.41 -2.70
C CYS A 179 -0.15 -12.77 -2.84
N VAL A 180 0.66 -11.82 -3.24
CA VAL A 180 2.11 -11.85 -3.16
C VAL A 180 2.58 -10.57 -2.47
N LEU A 181 3.55 -10.68 -1.56
CA LEU A 181 4.03 -9.54 -0.80
C LEU A 181 5.47 -9.17 -1.20
N CYS A 182 5.83 -7.90 -1.00
CA CYS A 182 7.16 -7.35 -1.25
C CYS A 182 7.79 -6.88 0.08
N ALA A 183 8.99 -7.37 0.39
CA ALA A 183 9.65 -7.10 1.68
C ALA A 183 10.41 -5.76 1.73
N GLN A 184 10.20 -4.85 0.79
CA GLN A 184 10.87 -3.54 0.75
C GLN A 184 10.10 -2.43 1.48
N GLY A 185 8.83 -2.67 1.81
CA GLY A 185 7.92 -1.65 2.32
C GLY A 185 7.83 -1.53 3.84
N SER A 186 6.60 -1.36 4.32
CA SER A 186 6.26 -0.96 5.69
C SER A 186 6.30 -2.11 6.71
N HIS A 187 6.22 -3.37 6.27
CA HIS A 187 6.27 -4.52 7.18
C HIS A 187 7.57 -5.30 7.06
N ALA A 188 8.02 -5.87 8.19
CA ALA A 188 9.21 -6.71 8.22
C ALA A 188 9.00 -8.01 7.41
N ALA A 189 10.02 -8.42 6.67
CA ALA A 189 9.98 -9.61 5.80
C ALA A 189 9.51 -10.88 6.50
N TRP A 190 9.91 -11.08 7.76
CA TRP A 190 9.53 -12.27 8.52
C TRP A 190 8.00 -12.33 8.74
N ARG A 191 7.35 -11.19 9.02
CA ARG A 191 5.88 -11.10 9.18
C ARG A 191 5.15 -11.46 7.88
N LEU A 192 5.66 -10.95 6.76
CA LEU A 192 5.06 -11.16 5.44
C LEU A 192 5.14 -12.62 5.01
N ARG A 193 6.29 -13.27 5.23
CA ARG A 193 6.53 -14.66 4.85
C ARG A 193 5.70 -15.67 5.64
N GLU A 194 5.16 -15.28 6.81
CA GLU A 194 4.24 -16.13 7.58
C GLU A 194 2.86 -16.24 6.91
N VAL A 195 2.47 -15.28 6.05
CA VAL A 195 1.08 -15.18 5.56
C VAL A 195 0.94 -15.34 4.05
N ALA A 196 2.00 -15.04 3.27
CA ALA A 196 1.93 -15.11 1.80
C ALA A 196 3.31 -15.33 1.17
N PRO A 197 3.38 -15.84 -0.08
CA PRO A 197 4.59 -15.77 -0.89
C PRO A 197 5.14 -14.35 -0.92
N THR A 198 6.43 -14.18 -0.63
CA THR A 198 7.04 -12.86 -0.43
C THR A 198 8.34 -12.76 -1.22
N GLY A 199 8.40 -11.76 -2.11
CA GLY A 199 9.63 -11.37 -2.82
C GLY A 199 10.49 -10.43 -1.99
N ASP A 200 11.81 -10.59 -2.04
CA ASP A 200 12.75 -9.67 -1.38
C ASP A 200 12.84 -8.32 -2.10
N THR A 201 12.47 -8.29 -3.38
CA THR A 201 12.37 -7.10 -4.21
C THR A 201 11.03 -7.06 -4.93
N LEU A 202 10.68 -5.92 -5.52
CA LEU A 202 9.44 -5.77 -6.28
C LEU A 202 9.42 -6.70 -7.52
N LEU A 203 10.55 -6.82 -8.23
CA LEU A 203 10.66 -7.76 -9.36
C LEU A 203 10.55 -9.21 -8.92
N ALA A 204 11.13 -9.59 -7.78
CA ALA A 204 10.96 -10.93 -7.23
C ALA A 204 9.49 -11.22 -6.88
N ALA A 205 8.76 -10.24 -6.33
CA ALA A 205 7.33 -10.37 -6.09
C ALA A 205 6.53 -10.53 -7.41
N VAL A 206 6.90 -9.81 -8.46
CA VAL A 206 6.30 -9.97 -9.80
C VAL A 206 6.51 -11.38 -10.34
N GLU A 207 7.71 -11.94 -10.28
CA GLU A 207 7.97 -13.30 -10.77
C GLU A 207 7.16 -14.35 -9.98
N LEU A 208 7.01 -14.18 -8.66
CA LEU A 208 6.12 -15.04 -7.85
C LEU A 208 4.64 -14.89 -8.24
N ALA A 209 4.22 -13.70 -8.65
CA ALA A 209 2.84 -13.45 -9.07
C ALA A 209 2.55 -14.02 -10.46
N LEU A 210 3.55 -14.01 -11.38
CA LEU A 210 3.44 -14.48 -12.75
C LEU A 210 3.55 -16.01 -12.88
N GLY A 211 4.21 -16.68 -11.94
CA GLY A 211 4.35 -18.16 -11.88
C GLY A 211 3.15 -18.80 -11.30
#